data_a15ba6daa44ca14dd14db5b5ab58614f
#
_entry.id   a15ba6daa44ca14dd14db5b5ab58614f
#
_cell.length_a   1.000
_cell.length_b   1.000
_cell.length_c   1.000
_cell.angle_alpha   90.00
_cell.angle_beta   90.00
_cell.angle_gamma   90.00
#
_symmetry.space_group_name_H-M   'P 1'
#
loop_
_entity.id
_entity.type
_entity.pdbx_description
1 polymer ?
#
loop_
_entity_poly.entity_id
_entity_poly.type
_entity_poly.pdbx_seq_one_letter_code
_entity_poly.pdbx_strand_id
1 'polypeptide(L)'
;MFDNYGHAGEIYAQYLIANIDKVKRELQQTQRKIDKELNIKSEDRKYSATLAAVFLGAIISKSLGIHNIPIMPVYKAIAKELRNSKIDLKERDFDSLQTLGNFLNECKSNTLVINSKIDSRA
;
A
#
# COMPACT_ATOMS: atom_id res chain seq x y z
N MET A 1 9.31 -34.99 2.89
CA MET A 1 8.76 -33.61 2.85
C MET A 1 9.78 -32.56 2.40
N PHE A 2 11.08 -32.89 2.38
CA PHE A 2 12.17 -31.99 1.96
C PHE A 2 12.54 -32.08 0.47
N ASP A 3 12.07 -33.09 -0.26
CA ASP A 3 12.44 -33.35 -1.67
C ASP A 3 11.81 -32.38 -2.68
N ASN A 4 10.82 -31.60 -2.28
CA ASN A 4 10.13 -30.62 -3.14
C ASN A 4 10.35 -29.15 -2.71
N TYR A 5 11.34 -28.91 -1.84
CA TYR A 5 11.65 -27.56 -1.39
C TYR A 5 12.34 -26.76 -2.50
N GLY A 6 11.70 -25.64 -2.89
CA GLY A 6 12.30 -24.70 -3.84
C GLY A 6 11.86 -24.86 -5.30
N HIS A 7 11.27 -25.96 -5.73
CA HIS A 7 10.87 -26.17 -7.14
C HIS A 7 9.85 -25.13 -7.64
N ALA A 8 8.91 -24.74 -6.81
CA ALA A 8 7.92 -23.73 -7.16
C ALA A 8 8.56 -22.36 -7.47
N GLY A 9 9.57 -21.98 -6.69
CA GLY A 9 10.30 -20.73 -6.90
C GLY A 9 11.09 -20.73 -8.21
N GLU A 10 11.73 -21.84 -8.55
CA GLU A 10 12.48 -21.99 -9.80
C GLU A 10 11.56 -21.86 -11.03
N ILE A 11 10.46 -22.60 -11.06
CA ILE A 11 9.46 -22.55 -12.15
C ILE A 11 8.92 -21.13 -12.30
N TYR A 12 8.59 -20.46 -11.20
CA TYR A 12 8.06 -19.12 -11.22
C TYR A 12 9.11 -18.11 -11.72
N ALA A 13 10.35 -18.20 -11.26
CA ALA A 13 11.43 -17.31 -11.69
C ALA A 13 11.74 -17.48 -13.19
N GLN A 14 11.82 -18.70 -13.69
CA GLN A 14 12.03 -18.99 -15.10
C GLN A 14 10.90 -18.37 -15.97
N TYR A 15 9.66 -18.50 -15.55
CA TYR A 15 8.54 -17.86 -16.23
C TYR A 15 8.66 -16.34 -16.27
N LEU A 16 9.00 -15.73 -15.13
CA LEU A 16 9.15 -14.27 -15.05
C LEU A 16 10.26 -13.75 -15.97
N ILE A 17 11.41 -14.42 -16.00
CA ILE A 17 12.55 -14.05 -16.86
C ILE A 17 12.15 -14.15 -18.33
N ALA A 18 11.48 -15.22 -18.72
CA ALA A 18 11.06 -15.45 -20.12
C ALA A 18 9.96 -14.48 -20.58
N ASN A 19 9.17 -13.90 -19.64
CA ASN A 19 8.00 -13.09 -19.96
C ASN A 19 8.04 -11.67 -19.33
N ILE A 20 9.23 -11.15 -19.01
CA ILE A 20 9.39 -9.94 -18.21
C ILE A 20 8.62 -8.74 -18.75
N ASP A 21 8.64 -8.47 -20.05
CA ASP A 21 7.98 -7.32 -20.64
C ASP A 21 6.45 -7.49 -20.68
N LYS A 22 5.98 -8.72 -20.83
CA LYS A 22 4.56 -9.05 -20.74
C LYS A 22 4.07 -8.83 -19.30
N VAL A 23 4.78 -9.36 -18.32
CA VAL A 23 4.44 -9.26 -16.90
C VAL A 23 4.45 -7.80 -16.42
N LYS A 24 5.41 -6.98 -16.85
CA LYS A 24 5.43 -5.55 -16.57
C LYS A 24 4.18 -4.83 -17.08
N ARG A 25 3.77 -5.10 -18.32
CA ARG A 25 2.55 -4.51 -18.90
C ARG A 25 1.29 -4.95 -18.15
N GLU A 26 1.17 -6.24 -17.86
CA GLU A 26 0.05 -6.80 -17.12
C GLU A 26 -0.02 -6.22 -15.69
N LEU A 27 1.13 -6.04 -15.03
CA LEU A 27 1.21 -5.42 -13.71
C LEU A 27 0.68 -3.98 -13.71
N GLN A 28 1.13 -3.17 -14.68
CA GLN A 28 0.65 -1.79 -14.81
C GLN A 28 -0.86 -1.73 -15.11
N GLN A 29 -1.36 -2.61 -15.96
CA GLN A 29 -2.79 -2.68 -16.27
C GLN A 29 -3.61 -3.10 -15.05
N THR A 30 -3.12 -4.09 -14.30
CA THR A 30 -3.76 -4.57 -13.08
C THR A 30 -3.78 -3.48 -12.02
N GLN A 31 -2.68 -2.76 -11.83
CA GLN A 31 -2.63 -1.63 -10.90
C GLN A 31 -3.64 -0.54 -11.27
N ARG A 32 -3.72 -0.16 -12.54
CA ARG A 32 -4.71 0.85 -13.01
C ARG A 32 -6.16 0.41 -12.79
N LYS A 33 -6.46 -0.89 -12.93
CA LYS A 33 -7.79 -1.43 -12.63
C LYS A 33 -8.09 -1.34 -11.15
N ILE A 34 -7.14 -1.71 -10.29
CA ILE A 34 -7.26 -1.63 -8.84
C ILE A 34 -7.41 -0.18 -8.37
N ASP A 35 -6.62 0.75 -8.93
CA ASP A 35 -6.73 2.18 -8.62
C ASP A 35 -8.14 2.71 -8.88
N LYS A 36 -8.74 2.31 -10.00
CA LYS A 36 -10.12 2.69 -10.34
C LYS A 36 -11.15 2.02 -9.44
N GLU A 37 -11.03 0.71 -9.20
CA GLU A 37 -11.98 -0.07 -8.40
C GLU A 37 -12.01 0.37 -6.94
N LEU A 38 -10.84 0.65 -6.35
CA LEU A 38 -10.70 1.05 -4.95
C LEU A 38 -10.66 2.57 -4.75
N ASN A 39 -10.78 3.36 -5.82
CA ASN A 39 -10.66 4.82 -5.81
C ASN A 39 -9.39 5.28 -5.06
N ILE A 40 -8.24 4.73 -5.48
CA ILE A 40 -6.94 4.98 -4.86
C ILE A 40 -6.41 6.35 -5.26
N LYS A 41 -6.07 7.18 -4.28
CA LYS A 41 -5.42 8.48 -4.51
C LYS A 41 -3.92 8.32 -4.78
N SER A 42 -3.28 9.39 -5.31
CA SER A 42 -1.85 9.39 -5.65
C SER A 42 -0.92 9.03 -4.48
N GLU A 43 -1.26 9.47 -3.28
CA GLU A 43 -0.55 9.20 -2.02
C GLU A 43 -0.55 7.71 -1.61
N ASP A 44 -1.60 6.98 -2.02
CA ASP A 44 -1.82 5.57 -1.67
C ASP A 44 -1.39 4.59 -2.75
N ARG A 45 -0.75 5.05 -3.81
CA ARG A 45 -0.35 4.21 -4.96
C ARG A 45 0.55 3.03 -4.60
N LYS A 46 1.34 3.15 -3.53
CA LYS A 46 2.15 2.04 -3.02
C LYS A 46 1.30 0.83 -2.63
N TYR A 47 0.11 1.06 -2.06
CA TYR A 47 -0.79 -0.02 -1.67
C TYR A 47 -1.41 -0.72 -2.87
N SER A 48 -1.82 0.05 -3.90
CA SER A 48 -2.34 -0.54 -5.13
C SER A 48 -1.28 -1.28 -5.92
N ALA A 49 -0.04 -0.78 -5.93
CA ALA A 49 1.09 -1.46 -6.56
C ALA A 49 1.38 -2.81 -5.89
N THR A 50 1.42 -2.83 -4.56
CA THR A 50 1.62 -4.08 -3.79
C THR A 50 0.48 -5.06 -4.03
N LEU A 51 -0.77 -4.60 -3.97
CA LEU A 51 -1.95 -5.44 -4.20
C LEU A 51 -1.95 -6.00 -5.64
N ALA A 52 -1.58 -5.18 -6.63
CA ALA A 52 -1.47 -5.62 -8.01
C ALA A 52 -0.38 -6.68 -8.19
N ALA A 53 0.77 -6.51 -7.54
CA ALA A 53 1.87 -7.48 -7.61
C ALA A 53 1.47 -8.82 -6.98
N VAL A 54 0.85 -8.80 -5.81
CA VAL A 54 0.37 -10.00 -5.12
C VAL A 54 -0.72 -10.70 -5.93
N PHE A 55 -1.69 -9.95 -6.45
CA PHE A 55 -2.79 -10.50 -7.23
C PHE A 55 -2.31 -11.11 -8.55
N LEU A 56 -1.47 -10.40 -9.31
CA LEU A 56 -0.89 -10.91 -10.55
C LEU A 56 0.03 -12.11 -10.29
N GLY A 57 0.84 -12.05 -9.23
CA GLY A 57 1.69 -13.16 -8.80
C GLY A 57 0.88 -14.43 -8.49
N ALA A 58 -0.26 -14.28 -7.81
CA ALA A 58 -1.16 -15.40 -7.53
C ALA A 58 -1.78 -15.97 -8.81
N ILE A 59 -2.17 -15.13 -9.78
CA ILE A 59 -2.69 -15.59 -11.07
C ILE A 59 -1.64 -16.37 -11.86
N ILE A 60 -0.42 -15.84 -11.95
CA ILE A 60 0.69 -16.49 -12.65
C ILE A 60 1.03 -17.83 -12.01
N SER A 61 1.21 -17.87 -10.69
CA SER A 61 1.55 -19.11 -9.98
C SER A 61 0.45 -20.19 -10.09
N LYS A 62 -0.82 -19.76 -10.12
CA LYS A 62 -1.94 -20.67 -10.41
C LYS A 62 -1.88 -21.20 -11.84
N SER A 63 -1.57 -20.36 -12.82
CA SER A 63 -1.46 -20.77 -14.23
C SER A 63 -0.30 -21.75 -14.48
N LEU A 64 0.74 -21.66 -13.63
CA LEU A 64 1.88 -22.59 -13.63
C LEU A 64 1.62 -23.87 -12.86
N GLY A 65 0.42 -24.05 -12.29
CA GLY A 65 0.06 -25.23 -11.52
C GLY A 65 0.72 -25.32 -10.14
N ILE A 66 1.31 -24.23 -9.65
CA ILE A 66 2.01 -24.21 -8.34
C ILE A 66 1.01 -24.35 -7.20
N HIS A 67 -0.20 -23.80 -7.34
CA HIS A 67 -1.28 -23.92 -6.37
C HIS A 67 -2.66 -23.94 -7.03
N ASN A 68 -3.66 -24.34 -6.28
CA ASN A 68 -5.07 -24.32 -6.72
C ASN A 68 -5.97 -23.46 -5.81
N ILE A 69 -5.40 -22.45 -5.18
CA ILE A 69 -6.13 -21.56 -4.27
C ILE A 69 -7.12 -20.70 -5.06
N PRO A 70 -8.36 -20.48 -4.58
CA PRO A 70 -9.29 -19.56 -5.19
C PRO A 70 -8.83 -18.11 -4.95
N ILE A 71 -8.35 -17.42 -5.99
CA ILE A 71 -7.72 -16.11 -5.90
C ILE A 71 -8.72 -15.00 -5.59
N MET A 72 -9.92 -15.04 -6.21
CA MET A 72 -10.90 -13.96 -6.05
C MET A 72 -11.42 -13.75 -4.64
N PRO A 73 -11.73 -14.78 -3.85
CA PRO A 73 -12.09 -14.60 -2.43
C PRO A 73 -10.97 -13.96 -1.62
N VAL A 74 -9.70 -14.38 -1.85
CA VAL A 74 -8.53 -13.82 -1.18
C VAL A 74 -8.34 -12.35 -1.56
N TYR A 75 -8.43 -12.02 -2.87
CA TYR A 75 -8.38 -10.63 -3.34
C TYR A 75 -9.43 -9.75 -2.67
N LYS A 76 -10.69 -10.20 -2.64
CA LYS A 76 -11.79 -9.46 -2.01
C LYS A 76 -11.56 -9.22 -0.51
N ALA A 77 -11.02 -10.22 0.20
CA ALA A 77 -10.70 -10.10 1.61
C ALA A 77 -9.60 -9.05 1.85
N ILE A 78 -8.52 -9.09 1.07
CA ILE A 78 -7.42 -8.11 1.15
C ILE A 78 -7.91 -6.71 0.78
N ALA A 79 -8.69 -6.56 -0.29
CA ALA A 79 -9.23 -5.29 -0.73
C ALA A 79 -10.17 -4.67 0.34
N LYS A 80 -10.96 -5.48 1.03
CA LYS A 80 -11.81 -5.05 2.15
C LYS A 80 -10.96 -4.55 3.30
N GLU A 81 -9.94 -5.30 3.68
CA GLU A 81 -9.04 -4.93 4.78
C GLU A 81 -8.27 -3.65 4.48
N LEU A 82 -7.81 -3.46 3.25
CA LEU A 82 -7.16 -2.24 2.81
C LEU A 82 -8.08 -1.01 2.94
N ARG A 83 -9.37 -1.15 2.65
CA ARG A 83 -10.37 -0.08 2.85
C ARG A 83 -10.56 0.24 4.34
N ASN A 84 -10.65 -0.78 5.18
CA ASN A 84 -10.79 -0.61 6.63
C ASN A 84 -9.57 0.07 7.22
N SER A 85 -8.37 -0.37 6.88
CA SER A 85 -7.11 0.24 7.34
C SER A 85 -6.98 1.72 6.95
N LYS A 86 -7.55 2.14 5.82
CA LYS A 86 -7.57 3.56 5.43
C LYS A 86 -8.48 4.40 6.31
N ILE A 87 -9.59 3.86 6.76
CA ILE A 87 -10.50 4.53 7.69
C ILE A 87 -9.80 4.70 9.03
N ASP A 88 -9.20 3.64 9.56
CA ASP A 88 -8.46 3.66 10.82
C ASP A 88 -7.29 4.65 10.82
N LEU A 89 -6.55 4.74 9.69
CA LEU A 89 -5.45 5.69 9.55
C LEU A 89 -5.93 7.14 9.57
N LYS A 90 -7.05 7.44 8.90
CA LYS A 90 -7.64 8.80 8.94
C LYS A 90 -8.11 9.19 10.32
N GLU A 91 -8.69 8.25 11.06
CA GLU A 91 -9.13 8.49 12.44
C GLU A 91 -7.91 8.72 13.36
N ARG A 92 -6.82 7.97 13.19
CA ARG A 92 -5.57 8.15 13.93
C ARG A 92 -4.87 9.47 13.62
N ASP A 93 -4.85 9.90 12.36
CA ASP A 93 -4.27 11.20 11.96
C ASP A 93 -5.02 12.35 12.62
N PHE A 94 -6.35 12.25 12.72
CA PHE A 94 -7.16 13.24 13.42
C PHE A 94 -6.86 13.26 14.94
N ASP A 95 -6.71 12.10 15.54
CA ASP A 95 -6.37 11.94 16.96
C ASP A 95 -4.95 12.47 17.27
N SER A 96 -3.99 12.27 16.36
CA SER A 96 -2.63 12.81 16.47
C SER A 96 -2.59 14.33 16.43
N LEU A 97 -3.39 14.97 15.59
CA LEU A 97 -3.50 16.43 15.53
C LEU A 97 -4.14 16.99 16.81
N GLN A 98 -5.15 16.33 17.34
CA GLN A 98 -5.79 16.70 18.59
C GLN A 98 -4.85 16.54 19.77
N THR A 99 -4.08 15.44 19.81
CA THR A 99 -3.05 15.19 20.83
C THR A 99 -1.95 16.25 20.78
N LEU A 100 -1.47 16.61 19.59
CA LEU A 100 -0.50 17.69 19.39
C LEU A 100 -1.07 19.04 19.85
N GLY A 101 -2.32 19.34 19.51
CA GLY A 101 -3.03 20.56 19.93
C GLY A 101 -3.14 20.64 21.45
N ASN A 102 -3.49 19.57 22.12
CA ASN A 102 -3.55 19.48 23.57
C ASN A 102 -2.18 19.68 24.21
N PHE A 103 -1.15 19.01 23.69
CA PHE A 103 0.23 19.17 24.14
C PHE A 103 0.72 20.63 24.02
N LEU A 104 0.46 21.28 22.87
CA LEU A 104 0.83 22.68 22.67
C LEU A 104 0.08 23.62 23.62
N ASN A 105 -1.18 23.33 23.94
CA ASN A 105 -1.97 24.08 24.91
C ASN A 105 -1.44 23.93 26.34
N GLU A 106 -1.03 22.72 26.73
CA GLU A 106 -0.39 22.45 28.02
C GLU A 106 0.96 23.16 28.16
N CYS A 107 1.73 23.24 27.07
CA CYS A 107 3.02 23.92 27.03
C CYS A 107 2.92 25.44 26.86
N LYS A 108 1.71 26.00 26.71
CA LYS A 108 1.50 27.42 26.40
C LYS A 108 2.12 28.37 27.43
N SER A 109 2.11 28.01 28.72
CA SER A 109 2.74 28.79 29.81
C SER A 109 4.27 28.79 29.72
N ASN A 110 4.87 27.81 29.07
CA ASN A 110 6.31 27.62 28.92
C ASN A 110 6.82 27.97 27.53
N THR A 111 5.95 28.53 26.67
CA THR A 111 6.29 28.85 25.27
C THR A 111 6.60 30.33 25.16
N LEU A 112 7.81 30.67 24.71
CA LEU A 112 8.20 32.04 24.40
C LEU A 112 7.58 32.46 23.07
N VAL A 113 6.64 33.40 23.09
CA VAL A 113 6.10 33.96 21.84
C VAL A 113 6.99 35.10 21.38
N ILE A 114 7.81 34.85 20.37
CA ILE A 114 8.66 35.86 19.73
C ILE A 114 7.80 36.60 18.71
N ASN A 115 7.26 37.76 19.09
CA ASN A 115 6.65 38.70 18.13
C ASN A 115 7.76 39.50 17.44
N SER A 116 8.17 39.08 16.25
CA SER A 116 9.02 39.89 15.39
C SER A 116 8.18 40.99 14.73
N LYS A 117 7.78 42.02 15.50
CA LYS A 117 7.51 43.33 14.89
C LYS A 117 8.89 43.92 14.55
N ILE A 118 9.30 43.75 13.32
CA ILE A 118 10.34 44.59 12.75
C ILE A 118 9.74 45.98 12.68
N ASP A 119 10.11 46.83 13.66
CA ASP A 119 9.88 48.27 13.57
C ASP A 119 10.74 48.77 12.41
N SER A 120 10.12 48.92 11.25
CA SER A 120 10.69 49.67 10.14
C SER A 120 10.60 51.16 10.48
N ARG A 121 11.44 51.62 11.39
CA ARG A 121 11.76 53.02 11.57
C ARG A 121 13.22 53.23 11.24
N ALA A 122 13.42 53.52 10.00
CA ALA A 122 14.59 54.30 9.56
C ALA A 122 14.07 55.41 8.69
#